data_69172709c6b1bb9ae04bdda134fa0cd6
#
_entry.id   69172709c6b1bb9ae04bdda134fa0cd6
#
_cell.length_a   1.000
_cell.length_b   1.000
_cell.length_c   1.000
_cell.angle_alpha   90.00
_cell.angle_beta   90.00
_cell.angle_gamma   90.00
#
_symmetry.space_group_name_H-M   'P 1'
#
loop_
_entity.id
_entity.type
_entity.pdbx_description
1 polymer ?
#
loop_
_entity_poly.entity_id
_entity_poly.type
_entity_poly.pdbx_seq_one_letter_code
_entity_poly.pdbx_strand_id
1 'polypeptide(L)'
;MDFIFFCSMFKCRLRVYIVHASKKYLTDLSVHQALLLVDLTETNDPDHAVRLLLKEILQGLTEKGWPQAQLLTGPRIVSAEENYGLLGYDPEEVTLGSEHTRWVDEYSLLRTQTTSQIPAALLRAADARQAGETILLAAPGITFRRDSRDRWHCAEPHQMDIWVLGDPQLSTHEHLLRLVNDILKSAVPEKPWVYSDSPHHYTEGGIEVNVLNEGAPVEVLECGRIAKSLLERLKIDPLRHGGLALGMGLDRLTMLRKGIPDIRLLRDQNVRVQAQMHDLHPWSPVSRLPSIARDISLAVAPGLSEEVLTERMLQAAGDCSDWIEEMQIKGRWAFSDLPVQAIERLGLLPGQENVLLRVVLRDCSRSITTAEANALYGNIQAALHEGVPGAGYKMDLAKG
;
A
#
# COMPACT_ATOMS: atom_id res chain seq x y z
N MET A 1 -4.96 35.18 8.10
CA MET A 1 -5.13 36.03 6.92
C MET A 1 -3.82 36.01 6.12
N ASP A 2 -3.34 34.79 5.71
CA ASP A 2 -2.09 34.61 4.94
C ASP A 2 -2.11 33.26 4.18
N PHE A 3 -3.20 33.02 3.42
CA PHE A 3 -3.34 31.80 2.61
C PHE A 3 -3.42 32.08 1.10
N ILE A 4 -3.11 33.29 0.64
CA ILE A 4 -3.38 33.72 -0.76
C ILE A 4 -2.09 33.98 -1.58
N PHE A 5 -0.88 33.78 -1.07
CA PHE A 5 0.33 34.19 -1.82
C PHE A 5 1.08 33.06 -2.56
N PHE A 6 0.65 31.81 -2.52
CA PHE A 6 1.35 30.71 -3.21
C PHE A 6 0.77 30.29 -4.57
N CYS A 7 -0.35 30.89 -4.99
CA CYS A 7 -1.05 30.52 -6.22
C CYS A 7 -0.60 31.27 -7.49
N SER A 8 0.39 32.15 -7.42
CA SER A 8 0.76 33.06 -8.53
C SER A 8 1.92 32.59 -9.41
N MET A 9 2.67 31.53 -9.08
CA MET A 9 3.81 31.06 -9.87
C MET A 9 3.52 29.87 -10.79
N PHE A 10 2.39 29.23 -10.70
CA PHE A 10 2.02 28.08 -11.55
C PHE A 10 0.91 28.44 -12.55
N LYS A 11 1.15 29.43 -13.44
CA LYS A 11 0.42 29.50 -14.70
C LYS A 11 1.02 28.52 -15.71
N CYS A 12 0.97 27.21 -15.41
CA CYS A 12 1.18 26.18 -16.40
C CYS A 12 -0.10 25.34 -16.48
N ARG A 13 -0.68 25.26 -17.68
CA ARG A 13 -1.91 24.56 -18.06
C ARG A 13 -2.29 23.49 -17.03
N LEU A 14 -3.33 23.74 -16.23
CA LEU A 14 -4.08 22.72 -15.53
C LEU A 14 -4.45 21.64 -16.57
N ARG A 15 -3.72 20.55 -16.61
CA ARG A 15 -4.25 19.30 -17.14
C ARG A 15 -5.33 18.90 -16.17
N VAL A 16 -6.56 19.18 -16.51
CA VAL A 16 -7.71 18.72 -15.73
C VAL A 16 -7.70 17.21 -15.87
N TYR A 17 -7.33 16.52 -14.79
CA TYR A 17 -7.43 15.06 -14.70
C TYR A 17 -8.91 14.68 -14.64
N ILE A 18 -9.61 14.74 -15.79
CA ILE A 18 -10.96 14.23 -15.93
C ILE A 18 -10.83 12.74 -16.25
N VAL A 19 -10.82 11.92 -15.21
CA VAL A 19 -10.97 10.47 -15.38
C VAL A 19 -12.42 10.18 -15.69
N HIS A 20 -12.72 9.67 -16.89
CA HIS A 20 -14.06 9.34 -17.35
C HIS A 20 -14.68 8.08 -16.71
N ALA A 21 -14.00 7.42 -15.78
CA ALA A 21 -14.61 6.38 -14.94
C ALA A 21 -15.39 7.03 -13.79
N SER A 22 -16.55 6.49 -13.42
CA SER A 22 -17.36 7.00 -12.31
C SER A 22 -16.58 6.92 -10.99
N LYS A 23 -15.92 8.01 -10.62
CA LYS A 23 -15.21 8.11 -9.34
C LYS A 23 -16.21 7.85 -8.20
N LYS A 24 -15.88 6.90 -7.33
CA LYS A 24 -16.58 6.74 -6.05
C LYS A 24 -15.88 7.57 -5.01
N TYR A 25 -16.55 8.58 -4.51
CA TYR A 25 -16.06 9.41 -3.42
C TYR A 25 -16.31 8.74 -2.07
N LEU A 26 -15.39 8.97 -1.14
CA LEU A 26 -15.58 8.58 0.26
C LEU A 26 -16.71 9.41 0.88
N THR A 27 -17.40 8.84 1.87
CA THR A 27 -18.29 9.62 2.72
C THR A 27 -17.48 10.46 3.70
N ASP A 28 -18.05 11.57 4.21
CA ASP A 28 -17.40 12.40 5.23
C ASP A 28 -16.97 11.57 6.46
N LEU A 29 -17.79 10.60 6.86
CA LEU A 29 -17.46 9.67 7.93
C LEU A 29 -16.22 8.84 7.61
N SER A 30 -16.13 8.29 6.39
CA SER A 30 -14.97 7.49 5.97
C SER A 30 -13.69 8.32 5.90
N VAL A 31 -13.78 9.57 5.44
CA VAL A 31 -12.65 10.51 5.44
C VAL A 31 -12.22 10.80 6.88
N HIS A 32 -13.17 11.11 7.75
CA HIS A 32 -12.88 11.38 9.16
C HIS A 32 -12.21 10.18 9.84
N GLN A 33 -12.72 8.97 9.64
CA GLN A 33 -12.11 7.73 10.16
C GLN A 33 -10.67 7.55 9.68
N ALA A 34 -10.40 7.76 8.38
CA ALA A 34 -9.05 7.67 7.83
C ALA A 34 -8.08 8.69 8.44
N LEU A 35 -8.56 9.90 8.73
CA LEU A 35 -7.75 10.95 9.36
C LEU A 35 -7.45 10.69 10.83
N LEU A 36 -8.30 9.92 11.52
CA LEU A 36 -8.10 9.52 12.92
C LEU A 36 -7.19 8.30 13.11
N LEU A 37 -6.84 7.57 12.03
CA LEU A 37 -5.93 6.44 12.15
C LEU A 37 -4.57 6.89 12.71
N VAL A 38 -4.05 6.10 13.66
CA VAL A 38 -2.71 6.33 14.21
C VAL A 38 -1.66 6.06 13.13
N ASP A 39 -0.79 7.02 12.90
CA ASP A 39 0.39 6.85 12.05
C ASP A 39 1.53 6.27 12.90
N LEU A 40 1.91 5.02 12.64
CA LEU A 40 2.93 4.31 13.41
C LEU A 40 4.36 4.83 13.12
N THR A 41 4.52 5.74 12.16
CA THR A 41 5.79 6.43 11.88
C THR A 41 5.97 7.68 12.73
N GLU A 42 4.90 8.19 13.32
CA GLU A 42 4.93 9.38 14.19
C GLU A 42 5.43 9.02 15.61
N THR A 43 5.80 10.04 16.36
CA THR A 43 6.26 9.88 17.74
C THR A 43 5.11 9.46 18.66
N ASN A 44 5.29 8.36 19.36
CA ASN A 44 4.42 7.85 20.41
C ASN A 44 5.25 7.57 21.67
N ASP A 45 4.60 7.40 22.80
CA ASP A 45 5.26 7.01 24.06
C ASP A 45 4.61 5.75 24.62
N PRO A 46 5.25 4.59 24.52
CA PRO A 46 6.53 4.33 23.82
C PRO A 46 6.41 4.30 22.29
N ASP A 47 7.53 4.53 21.57
CA ASP A 47 7.57 4.42 20.11
C ASP A 47 7.19 3.01 19.64
N HIS A 48 6.47 2.95 18.53
CA HIS A 48 6.12 1.68 17.88
C HIS A 48 7.29 1.10 17.08
N ALA A 49 7.34 -0.23 16.89
CA ALA A 49 8.40 -0.95 16.16
C ALA A 49 8.62 -0.41 14.74
N VAL A 50 7.57 0.01 14.02
CA VAL A 50 7.67 0.66 12.70
C VAL A 50 8.51 1.94 12.79
N ARG A 51 8.27 2.77 13.82
CA ARG A 51 9.06 3.98 14.03
C ARG A 51 10.48 3.68 14.50
N LEU A 52 10.66 2.69 15.36
CA LEU A 52 12.00 2.27 15.79
C LEU A 52 12.84 1.80 14.61
N LEU A 53 12.25 1.01 13.71
CA LEU A 53 12.92 0.57 12.49
C LEU A 53 13.27 1.73 11.56
N LEU A 54 12.34 2.68 11.38
CA LEU A 54 12.57 3.92 10.63
C LEU A 54 13.80 4.67 11.19
N LYS A 55 13.87 4.86 12.51
CA LYS A 55 15.01 5.49 13.18
C LYS A 55 16.32 4.74 12.92
N GLU A 56 16.30 3.41 13.07
CA GLU A 56 17.49 2.54 12.84
C GLU A 56 17.98 2.65 11.39
N ILE A 57 17.07 2.69 10.40
CA ILE A 57 17.42 2.89 8.98
C ILE A 57 18.11 4.25 8.78
N LEU A 58 17.51 5.34 9.25
CA LEU A 58 18.06 6.68 9.04
C LEU A 58 19.40 6.90 9.78
N GLN A 59 19.52 6.38 10.99
CA GLN A 59 20.77 6.40 11.72
C GLN A 59 21.85 5.58 10.99
N GLY A 60 21.52 4.37 10.55
CA GLY A 60 22.44 3.50 9.82
C GLY A 60 22.92 4.11 8.51
N LEU A 61 22.09 4.87 7.80
CA LEU A 61 22.50 5.63 6.63
C LEU A 61 23.52 6.71 7.00
N THR A 62 23.28 7.48 8.06
CA THR A 62 24.22 8.50 8.55
C THR A 62 25.57 7.90 8.94
N GLU A 63 25.57 6.77 9.64
CA GLU A 63 26.79 6.04 10.04
C GLU A 63 27.60 5.52 8.84
N LYS A 64 26.93 5.25 7.70
CA LYS A 64 27.57 4.83 6.44
C LYS A 64 27.96 5.99 5.51
N GLY A 65 27.86 7.24 6.02
CA GLY A 65 28.32 8.43 5.33
C GLY A 65 27.30 9.07 4.38
N TRP A 66 26.02 8.66 4.44
CA TRP A 66 24.96 9.42 3.79
C TRP A 66 24.64 10.68 4.60
N PRO A 67 24.15 11.76 3.95
CA PRO A 67 23.73 12.97 4.68
C PRO A 67 22.67 12.67 5.73
N GLN A 68 22.62 13.49 6.77
CA GLN A 68 21.50 13.45 7.71
C GLN A 68 20.20 13.72 6.98
N ALA A 69 19.20 12.88 7.20
CA ALA A 69 17.92 12.97 6.53
C ALA A 69 17.13 14.22 6.96
N GLN A 70 16.63 14.94 5.98
CA GLN A 70 15.60 15.96 6.17
C GLN A 70 14.23 15.24 6.18
N LEU A 71 13.62 15.14 7.36
CA LEU A 71 12.31 14.52 7.51
C LEU A 71 11.22 15.41 6.95
N LEU A 72 10.41 14.84 6.07
CA LEU A 72 9.25 15.50 5.48
C LEU A 72 7.99 15.05 6.20
N THR A 73 7.13 16.01 6.50
CA THR A 73 5.77 15.77 6.98
C THR A 73 4.79 16.39 6.00
N GLY A 74 3.72 15.70 5.67
CA GLY A 74 2.74 16.20 4.73
C GLY A 74 1.33 15.69 5.02
N PRO A 75 0.32 16.34 4.42
CA PRO A 75 -1.07 16.02 4.67
C PRO A 75 -1.42 14.61 4.15
N ARG A 76 -2.44 14.01 4.76
CA ARG A 76 -3.01 12.74 4.30
C ARG A 76 -3.93 12.91 3.11
N ILE A 77 -4.58 14.08 2.99
CA ILE A 77 -5.35 14.48 1.81
C ILE A 77 -4.46 15.32 0.91
N VAL A 78 -4.32 14.89 -0.33
CA VAL A 78 -3.47 15.54 -1.34
C VAL A 78 -4.26 15.71 -2.63
N SER A 79 -3.81 16.60 -3.52
CA SER A 79 -4.37 16.70 -4.85
C SER A 79 -3.92 15.54 -5.75
N ALA A 80 -4.71 15.23 -6.78
CA ALA A 80 -4.32 14.26 -7.80
C ALA A 80 -3.03 14.68 -8.53
N GLU A 81 -2.80 15.98 -8.66
CA GLU A 81 -1.58 16.54 -9.25
C GLU A 81 -0.35 16.21 -8.39
N GLU A 82 -0.42 16.37 -7.08
CA GLU A 82 0.67 16.02 -6.16
C GLU A 82 0.91 14.51 -6.09
N ASN A 83 -0.17 13.71 -6.09
CA ASN A 83 -0.05 12.26 -5.93
C ASN A 83 0.40 11.56 -7.22
N TYR A 84 0.06 12.09 -8.38
CA TYR A 84 0.27 11.45 -9.68
C TYR A 84 0.89 12.38 -10.74
N GLY A 85 0.28 13.55 -10.98
CA GLY A 85 0.62 14.41 -12.11
C GLY A 85 2.06 14.90 -12.11
N LEU A 86 2.54 15.42 -10.99
CA LEU A 86 3.92 15.87 -10.86
C LEU A 86 4.92 14.73 -11.00
N LEU A 87 4.53 13.50 -10.65
CA LEU A 87 5.35 12.30 -10.80
C LEU A 87 5.34 11.71 -12.22
N GLY A 88 4.45 12.17 -13.11
CA GLY A 88 4.42 11.79 -14.51
C GLY A 88 3.48 10.67 -14.87
N TYR A 89 2.60 10.27 -13.97
CA TYR A 89 1.55 9.30 -14.30
C TYR A 89 0.60 9.83 -15.34
N ASP A 90 0.15 8.97 -16.26
CA ASP A 90 -0.88 9.29 -17.21
C ASP A 90 -2.26 9.31 -16.52
N PRO A 91 -3.12 10.31 -16.79
CA PRO A 91 -4.49 10.33 -16.25
C PRO A 91 -5.33 9.10 -16.61
N GLU A 92 -5.02 8.42 -17.71
CA GLU A 92 -5.74 7.22 -18.17
C GLU A 92 -5.23 5.93 -17.46
N GLU A 93 -4.16 6.02 -16.69
CA GLU A 93 -3.63 4.85 -15.99
C GLU A 93 -4.59 4.34 -14.91
N VAL A 94 -4.59 3.02 -14.73
CA VAL A 94 -5.45 2.30 -13.78
C VAL A 94 -5.26 2.79 -12.34
N THR A 95 -4.05 3.26 -11.99
CA THR A 95 -3.75 3.83 -10.67
C THR A 95 -4.57 5.07 -10.31
N LEU A 96 -5.10 5.78 -11.30
CA LEU A 96 -5.98 6.93 -11.13
C LEU A 96 -7.46 6.52 -11.04
N GLY A 97 -7.78 5.28 -11.38
CA GLY A 97 -9.12 4.74 -11.26
C GLY A 97 -9.61 4.66 -9.81
N SER A 98 -10.93 4.64 -9.63
CA SER A 98 -11.57 4.48 -8.32
C SER A 98 -11.23 3.14 -7.65
N GLU A 99 -10.67 2.17 -8.40
CA GLU A 99 -10.32 0.84 -7.92
C GLU A 99 -9.10 0.86 -6.99
N HIS A 100 -8.14 1.75 -7.24
CA HIS A 100 -6.91 1.86 -6.45
C HIS A 100 -6.85 3.11 -5.58
N THR A 101 -7.68 4.12 -5.87
CA THR A 101 -7.62 5.44 -5.26
C THR A 101 -8.85 5.72 -4.40
N ARG A 102 -8.64 6.22 -3.18
CA ARG A 102 -9.68 6.66 -2.27
C ARG A 102 -9.91 8.16 -2.44
N TRP A 103 -10.82 8.53 -3.35
CA TRP A 103 -11.15 9.92 -3.66
C TRP A 103 -11.97 10.57 -2.56
N VAL A 104 -11.58 11.77 -2.14
CA VAL A 104 -12.29 12.61 -1.19
C VAL A 104 -13.29 13.51 -1.93
N ASP A 105 -12.84 14.13 -3.02
CA ASP A 105 -13.64 14.96 -3.92
C ASP A 105 -13.14 14.84 -5.37
N GLU A 106 -13.56 15.75 -6.26
CA GLU A 106 -13.20 15.74 -7.68
C GLU A 106 -11.67 15.85 -7.91
N TYR A 107 -10.95 16.54 -7.02
CA TYR A 107 -9.53 16.90 -7.18
C TYR A 107 -8.63 16.30 -6.12
N SER A 108 -9.19 15.85 -4.99
CA SER A 108 -8.47 15.45 -3.80
C SER A 108 -8.70 13.99 -3.48
N LEU A 109 -7.67 13.35 -2.92
CA LEU A 109 -7.68 11.95 -2.53
C LEU A 109 -6.88 11.75 -1.22
N LEU A 110 -7.12 10.64 -0.56
CA LEU A 110 -6.21 10.16 0.48
C LEU A 110 -4.93 9.67 -0.20
N ARG A 111 -3.76 10.18 0.20
CA ARG A 111 -2.46 9.89 -0.47
C ARG A 111 -2.23 8.38 -0.59
N THR A 112 -1.95 7.89 -1.80
CA THR A 112 -1.69 6.47 -2.06
C THR A 112 -0.22 6.10 -1.84
N GLN A 113 0.64 7.09 -1.72
CA GLN A 113 2.09 6.96 -1.57
C GLN A 113 2.68 8.19 -0.86
N THR A 114 3.77 7.97 -0.13
CA THR A 114 4.49 9.08 0.52
C THR A 114 5.28 9.93 -0.48
N THR A 115 5.49 9.42 -1.70
CA THR A 115 6.12 10.12 -2.83
C THR A 115 5.39 11.42 -3.21
N SER A 116 4.09 11.54 -2.89
CA SER A 116 3.32 12.78 -3.11
C SER A 116 3.93 14.03 -2.46
N GLN A 117 4.75 13.87 -1.43
CA GLN A 117 5.44 14.98 -0.74
C GLN A 117 6.75 15.40 -1.42
N ILE A 118 7.30 14.53 -2.26
CA ILE A 118 8.65 14.65 -2.81
C ILE A 118 8.79 15.80 -3.83
N PRO A 119 7.90 16.02 -4.81
CA PRO A 119 8.08 17.05 -5.81
C PRO A 119 8.33 18.44 -5.22
N ALA A 120 7.53 18.85 -4.24
CA ALA A 120 7.70 20.14 -3.56
C ALA A 120 8.99 20.22 -2.72
N ALA A 121 9.40 19.09 -2.12
CA ALA A 121 10.64 19.02 -1.35
C ALA A 121 11.88 19.05 -2.25
N LEU A 122 11.84 18.37 -3.41
CA LEU A 122 12.92 18.40 -4.41
C LEU A 122 13.15 19.82 -4.94
N LEU A 123 12.09 20.57 -5.22
CA LEU A 123 12.20 21.96 -5.64
C LEU A 123 12.95 22.78 -4.60
N ARG A 124 12.53 22.74 -3.33
CA ARG A 124 13.21 23.46 -2.25
C ARG A 124 14.66 23.01 -2.05
N ALA A 125 14.90 21.70 -2.14
CA ALA A 125 16.25 21.15 -2.02
C ALA A 125 17.17 21.60 -3.16
N ALA A 126 16.67 21.62 -4.40
CA ALA A 126 17.43 22.05 -5.56
C ALA A 126 17.78 23.54 -5.51
N ASP A 127 16.85 24.38 -5.06
CA ASP A 127 17.07 25.83 -4.88
C ASP A 127 18.09 26.13 -3.78
N ALA A 128 18.07 25.36 -2.69
CA ALA A 128 18.96 25.57 -1.54
C ALA A 128 20.34 24.94 -1.71
N ARG A 129 20.48 23.90 -2.53
CA ARG A 129 21.68 23.06 -2.68
C ARG A 129 22.84 23.83 -3.32
N GLN A 130 24.03 23.72 -2.72
CA GLN A 130 25.27 24.16 -3.32
C GLN A 130 25.91 23.06 -4.19
N ALA A 131 26.80 23.45 -5.13
CA ALA A 131 27.54 22.49 -5.94
C ALA A 131 28.42 21.59 -5.03
N GLY A 132 28.39 20.28 -5.28
CA GLY A 132 29.08 19.28 -4.46
C GLY A 132 28.34 18.85 -3.21
N GLU A 133 27.26 19.51 -2.83
CA GLU A 133 26.43 19.11 -1.69
C GLU A 133 25.49 17.96 -2.08
N THR A 134 25.24 17.07 -1.15
CA THR A 134 24.22 16.02 -1.29
C THR A 134 23.18 16.18 -0.20
N ILE A 135 21.89 16.14 -0.57
CA ILE A 135 20.75 16.26 0.33
C ILE A 135 19.99 14.93 0.33
N LEU A 136 19.67 14.44 1.51
CA LEU A 136 18.82 13.26 1.69
C LEU A 136 17.47 13.70 2.27
N LEU A 137 16.40 13.41 1.52
CA LEU A 137 15.02 13.64 1.92
C LEU A 137 14.41 12.31 2.37
N ALA A 138 13.69 12.31 3.48
CA ALA A 138 12.95 11.14 3.95
C ALA A 138 11.50 11.51 4.25
N ALA A 139 10.55 10.87 3.58
CA ALA A 139 9.12 11.10 3.70
C ALA A 139 8.41 9.85 4.25
N PRO A 140 8.37 9.63 5.57
CA PRO A 140 7.61 8.55 6.17
C PRO A 140 6.14 8.90 6.29
N GLY A 141 5.28 7.88 6.42
CA GLY A 141 3.90 8.07 6.82
C GLY A 141 2.94 6.99 6.35
N ILE A 142 1.73 7.05 6.92
CA ILE A 142 0.61 6.21 6.52
C ILE A 142 0.13 6.60 5.11
N THR A 143 -0.21 5.60 4.31
CA THR A 143 -0.81 5.75 2.97
C THR A 143 -2.14 5.00 2.91
N PHE A 144 -2.93 5.25 1.87
CA PHE A 144 -4.29 4.73 1.76
C PHE A 144 -4.50 4.14 0.37
N ARG A 145 -4.61 2.83 0.31
CA ARG A 145 -4.81 2.10 -0.94
C ARG A 145 -6.06 1.23 -0.84
N ARG A 146 -6.68 0.95 -1.99
CA ARG A 146 -7.56 -0.19 -2.13
C ARG A 146 -6.70 -1.32 -2.63
N ASP A 147 -6.28 -2.16 -1.71
CA ASP A 147 -5.34 -3.24 -1.99
C ASP A 147 -5.97 -4.59 -1.67
N SER A 148 -5.45 -5.65 -2.28
CA SER A 148 -5.81 -7.01 -1.87
C SER A 148 -5.47 -7.22 -0.40
N ARG A 149 -6.18 -8.12 0.29
CA ARG A 149 -5.93 -8.39 1.71
C ARG A 149 -5.38 -9.78 1.88
N ASP A 150 -4.15 -9.83 2.35
CA ASP A 150 -3.50 -11.05 2.79
C ASP A 150 -2.60 -10.76 4.01
N ARG A 151 -1.77 -11.71 4.38
CA ARG A 151 -0.85 -11.53 5.51
C ARG A 151 0.23 -10.46 5.30
N TRP A 152 0.45 -10.00 4.06
CA TRP A 152 1.47 -9.01 3.68
C TRP A 152 0.91 -7.67 3.24
N HIS A 153 -0.42 -7.58 3.01
CA HIS A 153 -1.08 -6.39 2.49
C HIS A 153 -2.17 -5.88 3.43
N CYS A 154 -2.24 -4.57 3.56
CA CYS A 154 -3.32 -3.86 4.24
C CYS A 154 -3.68 -2.59 3.48
N ALA A 155 -4.87 -2.07 3.74
CA ALA A 155 -5.40 -0.90 3.05
C ALA A 155 -4.76 0.42 3.50
N GLU A 156 -4.12 0.44 4.66
CA GLU A 156 -3.47 1.62 5.24
C GLU A 156 -2.00 1.32 5.63
N PRO A 157 -1.12 0.98 4.64
CA PRO A 157 0.26 0.66 4.94
C PRO A 157 1.08 1.91 5.30
N HIS A 158 2.15 1.69 6.07
CA HIS A 158 3.17 2.72 6.29
C HIS A 158 4.28 2.55 5.27
N GLN A 159 4.64 3.67 4.66
CA GLN A 159 5.72 3.76 3.68
C GLN A 159 6.76 4.78 4.13
N MET A 160 7.95 4.71 3.56
CA MET A 160 8.95 5.76 3.60
C MET A 160 9.57 5.90 2.22
N ASP A 161 9.53 7.12 1.68
CA ASP A 161 10.37 7.49 0.57
C ASP A 161 11.71 8.02 1.07
N ILE A 162 12.80 7.60 0.41
CA ILE A 162 14.14 8.17 0.58
C ILE A 162 14.62 8.66 -0.78
N TRP A 163 14.88 9.96 -0.87
CA TRP A 163 15.39 10.58 -2.08
C TRP A 163 16.71 11.27 -1.79
N VAL A 164 17.69 11.02 -2.64
CA VAL A 164 19.02 11.63 -2.53
C VAL A 164 19.24 12.53 -3.74
N LEU A 165 19.34 13.82 -3.50
CA LEU A 165 19.61 14.83 -4.53
C LEU A 165 21.07 15.30 -4.41
N GLY A 166 21.81 15.25 -5.51
CA GLY A 166 23.21 15.68 -5.55
C GLY A 166 23.61 16.11 -6.95
N ASP A 167 24.90 16.07 -7.25
CA ASP A 167 25.41 16.28 -8.59
C ASP A 167 25.04 15.11 -9.51
N PRO A 168 24.98 15.28 -10.85
CA PRO A 168 24.57 14.26 -11.79
C PRO A 168 25.35 12.93 -11.69
N GLN A 169 26.61 12.98 -11.24
CA GLN A 169 27.46 11.81 -11.02
C GLN A 169 26.94 10.85 -9.96
N LEU A 170 26.03 11.31 -9.09
CA LEU A 170 25.36 10.45 -8.11
C LEU A 170 24.36 9.48 -8.76
N SER A 171 23.83 9.84 -9.94
CA SER A 171 22.82 9.05 -10.67
C SER A 171 23.42 7.81 -11.34
N THR A 172 24.00 6.90 -10.58
CA THR A 172 24.56 5.64 -11.07
C THR A 172 23.87 4.42 -10.46
N HIS A 173 23.91 3.31 -11.17
CA HIS A 173 23.40 2.04 -10.64
C HIS A 173 24.21 1.54 -9.42
N GLU A 174 25.51 1.82 -9.40
CA GLU A 174 26.36 1.49 -8.27
C GLU A 174 25.94 2.22 -6.98
N HIS A 175 25.72 3.54 -7.07
CA HIS A 175 25.22 4.32 -5.93
C HIS A 175 23.81 3.86 -5.49
N LEU A 176 22.94 3.47 -6.46
CA LEU A 176 21.63 2.93 -6.16
C LEU A 176 21.72 1.64 -5.35
N LEU A 177 22.51 0.67 -5.81
CA LEU A 177 22.71 -0.60 -5.11
C LEU A 177 23.40 -0.41 -3.74
N ARG A 178 24.31 0.56 -3.62
CA ARG A 178 24.89 0.94 -2.32
C ARG A 178 23.82 1.44 -1.36
N LEU A 179 22.93 2.35 -1.81
CA LEU A 179 21.84 2.86 -0.97
C LEU A 179 20.91 1.74 -0.51
N VAL A 180 20.48 0.87 -1.44
CA VAL A 180 19.66 -0.32 -1.15
C VAL A 180 20.33 -1.20 -0.11
N ASN A 181 21.60 -1.57 -0.33
CA ASN A 181 22.36 -2.42 0.59
C ASN A 181 22.50 -1.80 1.99
N ASP A 182 22.73 -0.48 2.06
CA ASP A 182 22.91 0.23 3.32
C ASP A 182 21.60 0.31 4.11
N ILE A 183 20.47 0.48 3.42
CA ILE A 183 19.13 0.42 4.03
C ILE A 183 18.84 -0.98 4.55
N LEU A 184 18.98 -2.01 3.70
CA LEU A 184 18.64 -3.39 4.07
C LEU A 184 19.54 -3.94 5.17
N LYS A 185 20.82 -3.56 5.21
CA LYS A 185 21.72 -3.91 6.31
C LYS A 185 21.29 -3.29 7.65
N SER A 186 20.63 -2.15 7.64
CA SER A 186 20.06 -1.55 8.84
C SER A 186 18.71 -2.17 9.19
N ALA A 187 17.84 -2.37 8.18
CA ALA A 187 16.50 -2.86 8.40
C ALA A 187 16.42 -4.36 8.72
N VAL A 188 17.09 -5.20 7.91
CA VAL A 188 17.00 -6.67 7.95
C VAL A 188 18.38 -7.31 7.72
N PRO A 189 19.36 -7.11 8.63
CA PRO A 189 20.79 -7.33 8.39
C PRO A 189 21.17 -8.75 7.97
N GLU A 190 20.40 -9.76 8.38
CA GLU A 190 20.73 -11.18 8.16
C GLU A 190 19.95 -11.79 6.99
N LYS A 191 19.08 -11.02 6.32
CA LYS A 191 18.26 -11.58 5.25
C LYS A 191 18.89 -11.32 3.88
N PRO A 192 19.02 -12.36 3.03
CA PRO A 192 19.43 -12.18 1.64
C PRO A 192 18.31 -11.47 0.84
N TRP A 193 18.71 -10.77 -0.21
CA TRP A 193 17.80 -10.07 -1.08
C TRP A 193 18.20 -10.22 -2.55
N VAL A 194 17.22 -10.05 -3.43
CA VAL A 194 17.36 -10.09 -4.89
C VAL A 194 16.60 -8.91 -5.49
N TYR A 195 16.87 -8.56 -6.73
CA TYR A 195 16.13 -7.51 -7.42
C TYR A 195 15.79 -7.91 -8.86
N SER A 196 14.78 -7.28 -9.40
CA SER A 196 14.34 -7.37 -10.78
C SER A 196 14.02 -5.98 -11.34
N ASP A 197 13.98 -5.86 -12.67
CA ASP A 197 13.62 -4.60 -13.30
C ASP A 197 12.15 -4.24 -12.98
N SER A 198 11.93 -2.98 -12.57
CA SER A 198 10.62 -2.41 -12.30
C SER A 198 10.61 -0.94 -12.74
N PRO A 199 10.08 -0.63 -13.94
CA PRO A 199 10.08 0.72 -14.45
C PRO A 199 9.02 1.60 -13.78
N HIS A 200 9.39 2.85 -13.44
CA HIS A 200 8.49 3.87 -12.90
C HIS A 200 8.60 5.16 -13.71
N HIS A 201 7.53 5.96 -13.75
CA HIS A 201 7.48 7.21 -14.52
C HIS A 201 8.49 8.27 -14.07
N TYR A 202 8.90 8.21 -12.81
CA TYR A 202 9.79 9.19 -12.17
C TYR A 202 11.21 8.66 -11.94
N THR A 203 11.52 7.44 -12.42
CA THR A 203 12.86 6.85 -12.29
C THR A 203 13.41 6.35 -13.63
N GLU A 204 14.73 6.28 -13.72
CA GLU A 204 15.49 5.62 -14.80
C GLU A 204 16.22 4.40 -14.23
N GLY A 205 16.12 3.25 -14.93
CA GLY A 205 16.69 1.98 -14.46
C GLY A 205 16.10 1.56 -13.13
N GLY A 206 14.77 1.62 -13.04
CA GLY A 206 14.00 1.22 -11.87
C GLY A 206 14.12 -0.27 -11.59
N ILE A 207 14.23 -0.61 -10.31
CA ILE A 207 14.28 -1.98 -9.82
C ILE A 207 13.34 -2.15 -8.62
N GLU A 208 12.76 -3.34 -8.54
CA GLU A 208 12.05 -3.85 -7.37
C GLU A 208 12.99 -4.74 -6.57
N VAL A 209 13.01 -4.60 -5.26
CA VAL A 209 13.87 -5.37 -4.35
C VAL A 209 13.03 -6.25 -3.44
N ASN A 210 13.36 -7.53 -3.48
CA ASN A 210 12.71 -8.59 -2.72
C ASN A 210 13.67 -9.16 -1.68
N VAL A 211 13.24 -9.20 -0.42
CA VAL A 211 13.94 -9.90 0.66
C VAL A 211 13.47 -11.35 0.69
N LEU A 212 14.40 -12.30 0.76
CA LEU A 212 14.06 -13.72 0.82
C LEU A 212 13.68 -14.10 2.25
N ASN A 213 12.41 -14.46 2.45
CA ASN A 213 11.89 -14.94 3.72
C ASN A 213 11.50 -16.42 3.59
N GLU A 214 12.23 -17.29 4.28
CA GLU A 214 12.05 -18.76 4.18
C GLU A 214 12.13 -19.28 2.73
N GLY A 215 12.96 -18.62 1.91
CA GLY A 215 13.13 -18.95 0.49
C GLY A 215 12.11 -18.31 -0.46
N ALA A 216 11.04 -17.68 0.04
CA ALA A 216 10.09 -16.94 -0.77
C ALA A 216 10.46 -15.44 -0.86
N PRO A 217 10.35 -14.82 -2.04
CA PRO A 217 10.59 -13.39 -2.19
C PRO A 217 9.42 -12.59 -1.58
N VAL A 218 9.78 -11.55 -0.82
CA VAL A 218 8.84 -10.54 -0.29
C VAL A 218 9.32 -9.20 -0.78
N GLU A 219 8.53 -8.53 -1.60
CA GLU A 219 8.79 -7.17 -2.07
C GLU A 219 8.81 -6.21 -0.89
N VAL A 220 9.87 -5.41 -0.77
CA VAL A 220 10.05 -4.47 0.34
C VAL A 220 10.32 -3.05 -0.11
N LEU A 221 10.88 -2.84 -1.29
CA LEU A 221 11.15 -1.52 -1.82
C LEU A 221 11.27 -1.52 -3.34
N GLU A 222 10.99 -0.36 -3.92
CA GLU A 222 11.22 -0.03 -5.31
C GLU A 222 12.11 1.20 -5.40
N CYS A 223 13.04 1.23 -6.35
CA CYS A 223 13.98 2.34 -6.45
C CYS A 223 14.51 2.51 -7.85
N GLY A 224 15.16 3.66 -8.10
CA GLY A 224 15.81 3.98 -9.36
C GLY A 224 16.60 5.27 -9.27
N ARG A 225 17.23 5.65 -10.37
CA ARG A 225 17.82 6.99 -10.50
C ARG A 225 16.71 7.99 -10.79
N ILE A 226 16.79 9.19 -10.23
CA ILE A 226 15.81 10.25 -10.53
C ILE A 226 15.77 10.49 -12.04
N ALA A 227 14.59 10.37 -12.65
CA ALA A 227 14.42 10.55 -14.08
C ALA A 227 14.68 12.02 -14.48
N LYS A 228 15.41 12.25 -15.57
CA LYS A 228 15.61 13.60 -16.10
C LYS A 228 14.29 14.27 -16.46
N SER A 229 13.34 13.52 -16.99
CA SER A 229 11.99 14.00 -17.31
C SER A 229 11.24 14.52 -16.09
N LEU A 230 11.45 13.94 -14.90
CA LEU A 230 10.91 14.44 -13.64
C LEU A 230 11.56 15.78 -13.26
N LEU A 231 12.91 15.86 -13.30
CA LEU A 231 13.62 17.11 -13.00
C LEU A 231 13.17 18.25 -13.92
N GLU A 232 13.10 17.99 -15.22
CA GLU A 232 12.61 18.95 -16.23
C GLU A 232 11.16 19.39 -15.97
N ARG A 233 10.27 18.45 -15.62
CA ARG A 233 8.88 18.74 -15.26
C ARG A 233 8.81 19.66 -14.05
N LEU A 234 9.66 19.44 -13.07
CA LEU A 234 9.79 20.26 -11.86
C LEU A 234 10.62 21.53 -12.10
N LYS A 235 11.13 21.76 -13.33
CA LYS A 235 12.01 22.90 -13.69
C LYS A 235 13.33 22.92 -12.91
N ILE A 236 13.82 21.77 -12.52
CA ILE A 236 15.14 21.55 -11.93
C ILE A 236 16.10 21.20 -13.06
N ASP A 237 17.23 21.89 -13.15
CA ASP A 237 18.22 21.67 -14.22
C ASP A 237 18.91 20.29 -14.07
N PRO A 238 18.70 19.33 -15.00
CA PRO A 238 19.29 18.01 -14.91
C PRO A 238 20.81 17.98 -15.25
N LEU A 239 21.37 19.10 -15.72
CA LEU A 239 22.81 19.22 -15.89
C LEU A 239 23.52 19.56 -14.57
N ARG A 240 22.80 20.07 -13.60
CA ARG A 240 23.30 20.44 -12.27
C ARG A 240 22.83 19.52 -11.16
N HIS A 241 21.80 18.74 -11.40
CA HIS A 241 21.16 17.90 -10.40
C HIS A 241 20.93 16.49 -10.94
N GLY A 242 21.15 15.53 -10.07
CA GLY A 242 20.81 14.12 -10.27
C GLY A 242 20.61 13.46 -8.94
N GLY A 243 20.35 12.17 -8.93
CA GLY A 243 20.18 11.48 -7.66
C GLY A 243 19.48 10.15 -7.75
N LEU A 244 19.00 9.71 -6.60
CA LEU A 244 18.39 8.41 -6.37
C LEU A 244 17.01 8.60 -5.74
N ALA A 245 16.06 7.77 -6.14
CA ALA A 245 14.70 7.70 -5.63
C ALA A 245 14.41 6.29 -5.12
N LEU A 246 13.82 6.17 -3.95
CA LEU A 246 13.49 4.89 -3.34
C LEU A 246 12.22 5.03 -2.48
N GLY A 247 11.27 4.13 -2.69
CA GLY A 247 10.08 3.95 -1.86
C GLY A 247 10.09 2.57 -1.19
N MET A 248 9.80 2.50 0.12
CA MET A 248 9.80 1.23 0.85
C MET A 248 8.56 1.04 1.72
N GLY A 249 8.14 -0.21 1.88
CA GLY A 249 7.08 -0.62 2.80
C GLY A 249 7.63 -0.88 4.20
N LEU A 250 7.40 0.06 5.14
CA LEU A 250 7.89 -0.06 6.52
C LEU A 250 7.23 -1.21 7.28
N ASP A 251 5.95 -1.47 7.04
CA ASP A 251 5.22 -2.57 7.69
C ASP A 251 5.85 -3.92 7.34
N ARG A 252 6.10 -4.19 6.04
CA ARG A 252 6.74 -5.44 5.59
C ARG A 252 8.16 -5.58 6.12
N LEU A 253 8.95 -4.51 6.12
CA LEU A 253 10.29 -4.52 6.70
C LEU A 253 10.26 -4.81 8.20
N THR A 254 9.30 -4.22 8.95
CA THR A 254 9.12 -4.49 10.38
C THR A 254 8.71 -5.95 10.64
N MET A 255 7.80 -6.48 9.81
CA MET A 255 7.42 -7.90 9.88
C MET A 255 8.62 -8.81 9.65
N LEU A 256 9.41 -8.55 8.62
CA LEU A 256 10.62 -9.33 8.30
C LEU A 256 11.69 -9.22 9.40
N ARG A 257 11.88 -8.04 9.99
CA ARG A 257 12.83 -7.79 11.08
C ARG A 257 12.48 -8.59 12.33
N LYS A 258 11.20 -8.58 12.71
CA LYS A 258 10.72 -9.23 13.93
C LYS A 258 10.24 -10.67 13.73
N GLY A 259 10.06 -11.13 12.48
CA GLY A 259 9.44 -12.43 12.19
C GLY A 259 7.93 -12.44 12.45
N ILE A 260 7.25 -11.30 12.29
CA ILE A 260 5.80 -11.18 12.47
C ILE A 260 5.10 -11.87 11.27
N PRO A 261 4.18 -12.83 11.51
CA PRO A 261 3.60 -13.62 10.44
C PRO A 261 2.46 -12.95 9.67
N ASP A 262 1.88 -11.88 10.22
CA ASP A 262 0.67 -11.23 9.70
C ASP A 262 0.70 -9.72 9.98
N ILE A 263 0.49 -8.91 8.93
CA ILE A 263 0.54 -7.44 8.99
C ILE A 263 -0.46 -6.83 9.99
N ARG A 264 -1.59 -7.50 10.23
CA ARG A 264 -2.63 -7.05 11.17
C ARG A 264 -2.10 -6.96 12.61
N LEU A 265 -1.11 -7.78 12.97
CA LEU A 265 -0.50 -7.78 14.30
C LEU A 265 0.21 -6.47 14.63
N LEU A 266 0.63 -5.70 13.63
CA LEU A 266 1.22 -4.38 13.86
C LEU A 266 0.24 -3.39 14.53
N ARG A 267 -1.07 -3.61 14.39
CA ARG A 267 -2.14 -2.73 14.93
C ARG A 267 -3.11 -3.48 15.83
N ASP A 268 -2.77 -4.70 16.24
CA ASP A 268 -3.62 -5.49 17.11
C ASP A 268 -3.80 -4.82 18.48
N GLN A 269 -5.04 -4.81 18.99
CA GLN A 269 -5.38 -4.17 20.27
C GLN A 269 -5.11 -5.06 21.49
N ASN A 270 -4.70 -6.32 21.29
CA ASN A 270 -4.34 -7.22 22.37
C ASN A 270 -3.08 -6.71 23.09
N VAL A 271 -3.19 -6.47 24.39
CA VAL A 271 -2.09 -5.89 25.20
C VAL A 271 -0.79 -6.69 25.14
N ARG A 272 -0.86 -8.02 24.94
CA ARG A 272 0.33 -8.89 24.80
C ARG A 272 0.96 -8.79 23.42
N VAL A 273 0.18 -8.46 22.39
CA VAL A 273 0.69 -8.14 21.07
C VAL A 273 1.32 -6.76 21.07
N GLN A 274 0.60 -5.76 21.61
CA GLN A 274 1.11 -4.38 21.71
C GLN A 274 2.42 -4.29 22.49
N ALA A 275 2.56 -5.02 23.61
CA ALA A 275 3.78 -5.02 24.38
C ALA A 275 5.03 -5.44 23.59
N GLN A 276 4.86 -6.24 22.53
CA GLN A 276 5.95 -6.64 21.65
C GLN A 276 6.20 -5.64 20.50
N MET A 277 5.32 -4.63 20.33
CA MET A 277 5.48 -3.61 19.28
C MET A 277 6.30 -2.39 19.75
N HIS A 278 6.92 -2.44 20.93
CA HIS A 278 7.73 -1.35 21.49
C HIS A 278 9.24 -1.63 21.45
N ASP A 279 9.65 -2.66 20.70
CA ASP A 279 11.06 -3.01 20.45
C ASP A 279 11.20 -3.64 19.04
N LEU A 280 12.46 -3.98 18.69
CA LEU A 280 12.79 -4.71 17.46
C LEU A 280 13.23 -6.17 17.71
N HIS A 281 12.98 -6.70 18.90
CA HIS A 281 13.27 -8.10 19.20
C HIS A 281 12.36 -9.04 18.40
N PRO A 282 12.78 -10.30 18.17
CA PRO A 282 11.97 -11.29 17.46
C PRO A 282 10.59 -11.47 18.08
N TRP A 283 9.58 -11.58 17.22
CA TRP A 283 8.20 -11.84 17.58
C TRP A 283 8.04 -13.21 18.27
N SER A 284 7.29 -13.24 19.36
CA SER A 284 6.87 -14.47 20.02
C SER A 284 5.35 -14.64 19.91
N PRO A 285 4.85 -15.73 19.32
CA PRO A 285 3.42 -15.94 19.15
C PRO A 285 2.67 -15.89 20.49
N VAL A 286 1.67 -15.01 20.58
CA VAL A 286 0.79 -14.88 21.75
C VAL A 286 -0.20 -16.04 21.81
N SER A 287 -0.59 -16.58 20.65
CA SER A 287 -1.45 -17.75 20.50
C SER A 287 -1.19 -18.44 19.17
N ARG A 288 -1.36 -19.79 19.14
CA ARG A 288 -1.33 -20.60 17.92
C ARG A 288 -2.75 -21.02 17.53
N LEU A 289 -3.64 -20.03 17.34
CA LEU A 289 -5.04 -20.31 17.03
C LEU A 289 -5.21 -20.77 15.58
N PRO A 290 -6.08 -21.76 15.32
CA PRO A 290 -6.32 -22.24 13.98
C PRO A 290 -7.11 -21.22 13.14
N SER A 291 -6.81 -21.15 11.85
CA SER A 291 -7.65 -20.43 10.88
C SER A 291 -8.79 -21.32 10.38
N ILE A 292 -9.86 -20.69 9.88
CA ILE A 292 -10.98 -21.35 9.20
C ILE A 292 -11.01 -20.83 7.76
N ALA A 293 -10.82 -21.72 6.79
CA ALA A 293 -10.92 -21.38 5.37
C ALA A 293 -12.24 -21.87 4.76
N ARG A 294 -12.83 -21.09 3.86
CA ARG A 294 -14.01 -21.44 3.07
C ARG A 294 -13.88 -20.90 1.65
N ASP A 295 -14.46 -21.65 0.73
CA ASP A 295 -14.63 -21.23 -0.66
C ASP A 295 -16.06 -20.71 -0.86
N ILE A 296 -16.19 -19.51 -1.41
CA ILE A 296 -17.47 -18.82 -1.68
C ILE A 296 -17.58 -18.64 -3.20
N SER A 297 -18.66 -19.15 -3.78
CA SER A 297 -18.94 -18.97 -5.20
C SER A 297 -19.94 -17.84 -5.39
N LEU A 298 -19.58 -16.85 -6.19
CA LEU A 298 -20.33 -15.61 -6.36
C LEU A 298 -20.70 -15.40 -7.83
N ALA A 299 -21.91 -14.90 -8.08
CA ALA A 299 -22.27 -14.29 -9.34
C ALA A 299 -22.03 -12.80 -9.22
N VAL A 300 -21.22 -12.20 -10.09
CA VAL A 300 -20.84 -10.79 -10.04
C VAL A 300 -20.78 -10.18 -11.44
N ALA A 301 -20.76 -8.85 -11.54
CA ALA A 301 -20.48 -8.17 -12.79
C ALA A 301 -19.07 -8.57 -13.32
N PRO A 302 -18.91 -8.75 -14.65
CA PRO A 302 -17.64 -9.21 -15.20
C PRO A 302 -16.55 -8.15 -15.02
N GLY A 303 -15.32 -8.64 -14.77
CA GLY A 303 -14.14 -7.79 -14.69
C GLY A 303 -13.98 -7.02 -13.38
N LEU A 304 -14.73 -7.35 -12.32
CA LEU A 304 -14.46 -6.78 -11.00
C LEU A 304 -13.06 -7.18 -10.52
N SER A 305 -12.24 -6.21 -10.16
CA SER A 305 -10.91 -6.46 -9.64
C SER A 305 -10.94 -7.10 -8.25
N GLU A 306 -9.80 -7.67 -7.84
CA GLU A 306 -9.66 -8.29 -6.51
C GLU A 306 -9.82 -7.24 -5.40
N GLU A 307 -9.32 -6.04 -5.62
CA GLU A 307 -9.42 -4.91 -4.69
C GLU A 307 -10.86 -4.50 -4.42
N VAL A 308 -11.70 -4.42 -5.48
CA VAL A 308 -13.13 -4.11 -5.34
C VAL A 308 -13.86 -5.20 -4.57
N LEU A 309 -13.57 -6.46 -4.85
CA LEU A 309 -14.15 -7.59 -4.12
C LEU A 309 -13.71 -7.58 -2.66
N THR A 310 -12.43 -7.29 -2.39
CA THR A 310 -11.88 -7.16 -1.03
C THR A 310 -12.57 -6.03 -0.26
N GLU A 311 -12.71 -4.86 -0.86
CA GLU A 311 -13.38 -3.72 -0.21
C GLU A 311 -14.83 -4.06 0.17
N ARG A 312 -15.59 -4.63 -0.78
CA ARG A 312 -16.98 -5.05 -0.52
C ARG A 312 -17.07 -6.10 0.58
N MET A 313 -16.13 -7.05 0.59
CA MET A 313 -16.03 -8.08 1.62
C MET A 313 -15.76 -7.47 2.99
N LEU A 314 -14.80 -6.54 3.10
CA LEU A 314 -14.49 -5.86 4.36
C LEU A 314 -15.66 -5.03 4.87
N GLN A 315 -16.38 -4.34 3.98
CA GLN A 315 -17.60 -3.61 4.34
C GLN A 315 -18.69 -4.55 4.87
N ALA A 316 -18.88 -5.71 4.23
CA ALA A 316 -19.85 -6.72 4.64
C ALA A 316 -19.48 -7.39 5.97
N ALA A 317 -18.18 -7.51 6.24
CA ALA A 317 -17.67 -8.09 7.49
C ALA A 317 -17.87 -7.15 8.70
N GLY A 318 -17.95 -5.83 8.49
CA GLY A 318 -18.14 -4.84 9.55
C GLY A 318 -17.12 -5.00 10.68
N ASP A 319 -17.58 -5.12 11.93
CA ASP A 319 -16.73 -5.27 13.12
C ASP A 319 -15.86 -6.54 13.10
N CYS A 320 -16.21 -7.53 12.26
CA CYS A 320 -15.44 -8.75 12.08
C CYS A 320 -14.40 -8.66 10.93
N SER A 321 -14.20 -7.50 10.33
CA SER A 321 -13.24 -7.31 9.23
C SER A 321 -11.81 -7.73 9.62
N ASP A 322 -11.43 -7.57 10.87
CA ASP A 322 -10.13 -7.95 11.40
C ASP A 322 -9.91 -9.47 11.50
N TRP A 323 -10.97 -10.26 11.40
CA TRP A 323 -10.83 -11.72 11.32
C TRP A 323 -10.39 -12.19 9.93
N ILE A 324 -10.57 -11.38 8.88
CA ILE A 324 -10.20 -11.76 7.52
C ILE A 324 -8.67 -11.70 7.40
N GLU A 325 -8.04 -12.89 7.40
CA GLU A 325 -6.60 -13.05 7.22
C GLU A 325 -6.19 -12.92 5.75
N GLU A 326 -6.97 -13.57 4.87
CA GLU A 326 -6.65 -13.63 3.43
C GLU A 326 -7.94 -13.75 2.60
N MET A 327 -7.94 -13.14 1.43
CA MET A 327 -8.87 -13.41 0.36
C MET A 327 -8.08 -13.74 -0.92
N GLN A 328 -8.46 -14.80 -1.61
CA GLN A 328 -7.83 -15.21 -2.85
C GLN A 328 -8.87 -15.60 -3.89
N ILE A 329 -8.75 -15.08 -5.11
CA ILE A 329 -9.54 -15.54 -6.25
C ILE A 329 -8.94 -16.86 -6.74
N LYS A 330 -9.70 -17.94 -6.61
CA LYS A 330 -9.32 -19.28 -7.07
C LYS A 330 -9.63 -19.54 -8.54
N GLY A 331 -10.58 -18.80 -9.10
CA GLY A 331 -10.95 -18.90 -10.50
C GLY A 331 -12.12 -17.99 -10.87
N ARG A 332 -12.22 -17.74 -12.18
CA ARG A 332 -13.29 -16.97 -12.81
C ARG A 332 -13.82 -17.74 -14.02
N TRP A 333 -15.12 -17.76 -14.21
CA TRP A 333 -15.77 -18.43 -15.34
C TRP A 333 -16.87 -17.54 -15.90
N ALA A 334 -16.83 -17.28 -17.20
CA ALA A 334 -17.90 -16.57 -17.88
C ALA A 334 -19.20 -17.39 -17.85
N PHE A 335 -20.34 -16.71 -17.99
CA PHE A 335 -21.65 -17.36 -18.04
C PHE A 335 -21.70 -18.51 -19.06
N SER A 336 -21.07 -18.35 -20.24
CA SER A 336 -21.01 -19.35 -21.31
C SER A 336 -20.23 -20.60 -20.98
N ASP A 337 -19.32 -20.53 -20.01
CA ASP A 337 -18.36 -21.59 -19.69
C ASP A 337 -18.85 -22.50 -18.57
N LEU A 338 -20.00 -22.19 -17.98
CA LEU A 338 -20.57 -22.90 -16.86
C LEU A 338 -21.64 -23.92 -17.27
N PRO A 339 -21.70 -25.06 -16.60
CA PRO A 339 -22.83 -25.99 -16.76
C PRO A 339 -24.16 -25.35 -16.32
N VAL A 340 -25.26 -25.72 -16.99
CA VAL A 340 -26.60 -25.20 -16.68
C VAL A 340 -26.95 -25.33 -15.19
N GLN A 341 -26.64 -26.47 -14.58
CA GLN A 341 -26.89 -26.70 -13.15
C GLN A 341 -26.15 -25.73 -12.22
N ALA A 342 -24.93 -25.30 -12.60
CA ALA A 342 -24.16 -24.28 -11.84
C ALA A 342 -24.77 -22.90 -12.01
N ILE A 343 -25.22 -22.54 -13.23
CA ILE A 343 -25.90 -21.29 -13.53
C ILE A 343 -27.20 -21.19 -12.70
N GLU A 344 -28.02 -22.23 -12.72
CA GLU A 344 -29.27 -22.28 -11.95
C GLU A 344 -29.03 -22.20 -10.44
N ARG A 345 -28.04 -22.95 -9.92
CA ARG A 345 -27.69 -22.94 -8.49
C ARG A 345 -27.24 -21.59 -8.03
N LEU A 346 -26.44 -20.87 -8.84
CA LEU A 346 -25.92 -19.55 -8.52
C LEU A 346 -26.90 -18.43 -8.87
N GLY A 347 -27.98 -18.73 -9.63
CA GLY A 347 -28.85 -17.71 -10.17
C GLY A 347 -28.09 -16.70 -11.05
N LEU A 348 -27.07 -17.18 -11.78
CA LEU A 348 -26.23 -16.37 -12.64
C LEU A 348 -27.03 -15.83 -13.82
N LEU A 349 -26.93 -14.54 -14.08
CA LEU A 349 -27.62 -13.88 -15.20
C LEU A 349 -26.67 -13.74 -16.41
N PRO A 350 -27.23 -13.69 -17.66
CA PRO A 350 -26.43 -13.36 -18.84
C PRO A 350 -25.68 -12.02 -18.63
N GLY A 351 -24.37 -12.02 -18.91
CA GLY A 351 -23.52 -10.85 -18.69
C GLY A 351 -22.87 -10.78 -17.31
N GLN A 352 -23.10 -11.76 -16.45
CA GLN A 352 -22.35 -11.95 -15.21
C GLN A 352 -21.28 -13.05 -15.36
N GLU A 353 -20.32 -13.06 -14.44
CA GLU A 353 -19.34 -14.14 -14.28
C GLU A 353 -19.46 -14.81 -12.89
N ASN A 354 -19.03 -16.07 -12.81
CA ASN A 354 -18.83 -16.73 -11.53
C ASN A 354 -17.40 -16.51 -11.04
N VAL A 355 -17.26 -15.99 -9.83
CA VAL A 355 -15.96 -15.87 -9.13
C VAL A 355 -15.96 -16.81 -7.93
N LEU A 356 -14.95 -17.68 -7.83
CA LEU A 356 -14.70 -18.51 -6.67
C LEU A 356 -13.65 -17.83 -5.78
N LEU A 357 -14.06 -17.39 -4.61
CA LEU A 357 -13.20 -16.79 -3.60
C LEU A 357 -12.88 -17.81 -2.52
N ARG A 358 -11.60 -17.90 -2.15
CA ARG A 358 -11.19 -18.48 -0.87
C ARG A 358 -11.04 -17.36 0.13
N VAL A 359 -11.73 -17.48 1.26
CA VAL A 359 -11.62 -16.55 2.40
C VAL A 359 -11.08 -17.33 3.59
N VAL A 360 -10.02 -16.82 4.20
CA VAL A 360 -9.40 -17.38 5.41
C VAL A 360 -9.69 -16.43 6.57
N LEU A 361 -10.24 -16.98 7.65
CA LEU A 361 -10.55 -16.24 8.87
C LEU A 361 -9.62 -16.69 9.99
N ARG A 362 -9.06 -15.74 10.73
CA ARG A 362 -8.33 -15.95 11.98
C ARG A 362 -8.49 -14.74 12.87
N ASP A 363 -8.83 -14.97 14.13
CA ASP A 363 -8.72 -13.98 15.20
C ASP A 363 -7.36 -14.17 15.91
N CYS A 364 -6.63 -13.09 16.15
CA CYS A 364 -5.31 -13.14 16.80
C CYS A 364 -5.40 -13.37 18.32
N SER A 365 -6.58 -13.16 18.92
CA SER A 365 -6.81 -13.22 20.38
C SER A 365 -7.53 -14.47 20.86
N ARG A 366 -8.39 -15.08 20.04
CA ARG A 366 -9.21 -16.24 20.39
C ARG A 366 -9.50 -17.14 19.20
N SER A 367 -9.95 -18.35 19.44
CA SER A 367 -10.48 -19.22 18.38
C SER A 367 -11.83 -18.69 17.91
N ILE A 368 -12.01 -18.61 16.58
CA ILE A 368 -13.31 -18.37 15.94
C ILE A 368 -14.09 -19.69 15.96
N THR A 369 -15.33 -19.66 16.40
CA THR A 369 -16.21 -20.85 16.32
C THR A 369 -16.72 -21.05 14.90
N THR A 370 -17.08 -22.29 14.57
CA THR A 370 -17.70 -22.61 13.27
C THR A 370 -18.98 -21.81 13.02
N ALA A 371 -19.78 -21.55 14.06
CA ALA A 371 -21.00 -20.77 13.94
C ALA A 371 -20.71 -19.30 13.58
N GLU A 372 -19.74 -18.67 14.23
CA GLU A 372 -19.30 -17.29 13.94
C GLU A 372 -18.73 -17.18 12.52
N ALA A 373 -17.87 -18.12 12.14
CA ALA A 373 -17.33 -18.18 10.79
C ALA A 373 -18.43 -18.30 9.74
N ASN A 374 -19.39 -19.22 9.94
CA ASN A 374 -20.49 -19.42 9.00
C ASN A 374 -21.40 -18.18 8.89
N ALA A 375 -21.66 -17.47 10.02
CA ALA A 375 -22.41 -16.22 10.00
C ALA A 375 -21.68 -15.14 9.17
N LEU A 376 -20.38 -14.98 9.38
CA LEU A 376 -19.57 -14.02 8.63
C LEU A 376 -19.51 -14.36 7.14
N TYR A 377 -19.29 -15.63 6.77
CA TYR A 377 -19.33 -16.06 5.36
C TYR A 377 -20.69 -15.79 4.72
N GLY A 378 -21.78 -16.01 5.47
CA GLY A 378 -23.14 -15.71 5.01
C GLY A 378 -23.34 -14.22 4.71
N ASN A 379 -22.86 -13.34 5.57
CA ASN A 379 -22.92 -11.89 5.37
C ASN A 379 -22.12 -11.47 4.14
N ILE A 380 -20.90 -11.96 4.01
CA ILE A 380 -20.02 -11.70 2.86
C ILE A 380 -20.71 -12.14 1.57
N GLN A 381 -21.22 -13.37 1.54
CA GLN A 381 -21.89 -13.91 0.37
C GLN A 381 -23.13 -13.09 0.00
N ALA A 382 -23.97 -12.76 0.98
CA ALA A 382 -25.19 -11.97 0.74
C ALA A 382 -24.88 -10.56 0.19
N ALA A 383 -23.77 -9.97 0.59
CA ALA A 383 -23.37 -8.63 0.14
C ALA A 383 -22.67 -8.60 -1.23
N LEU A 384 -21.94 -9.66 -1.59
CA LEU A 384 -21.16 -9.71 -2.82
C LEU A 384 -21.89 -10.41 -3.98
N HIS A 385 -22.84 -11.29 -3.66
CA HIS A 385 -23.54 -12.08 -4.68
C HIS A 385 -24.63 -11.25 -5.36
N GLU A 386 -24.52 -11.09 -6.65
CA GLU A 386 -25.45 -10.31 -7.51
C GLU A 386 -26.40 -11.20 -8.34
N GLY A 387 -26.32 -12.50 -8.18
CA GLY A 387 -27.22 -13.45 -8.84
C GLY A 387 -28.62 -13.46 -8.23
N VAL A 388 -29.60 -14.00 -8.99
CA VAL A 388 -30.97 -14.20 -8.49
C VAL A 388 -31.09 -15.65 -8.02
N PRO A 389 -31.03 -15.94 -6.71
CA PRO A 389 -31.13 -17.31 -6.24
C PRO A 389 -32.46 -17.94 -6.66
N GLY A 390 -32.40 -19.03 -7.42
CA GLY A 390 -33.58 -19.87 -7.68
C GLY A 390 -34.06 -20.50 -6.36
N ALA A 391 -35.30 -21.03 -6.36
CA ALA A 391 -35.93 -21.67 -5.20
C ALA A 391 -35.17 -22.89 -4.60
N GLY A 392 -34.00 -23.25 -5.12
CA GLY A 392 -33.10 -24.30 -4.67
C GLY A 392 -31.78 -23.88 -4.09
N TYR A 393 -31.50 -22.55 -3.96
CA TYR A 393 -30.24 -22.07 -3.41
C TYR A 393 -30.14 -22.36 -1.91
N LYS A 394 -29.43 -23.39 -1.55
CA LYS A 394 -29.00 -23.67 -0.17
C LYS A 394 -27.51 -23.35 -0.07
N MET A 395 -27.17 -22.49 0.86
CA MET A 395 -25.78 -22.18 1.21
C MET A 395 -25.07 -23.47 1.61
N ASP A 396 -24.14 -23.96 0.78
CA ASP A 396 -23.41 -25.22 1.06
C ASP A 396 -22.25 -24.92 2.03
N LEU A 397 -22.60 -24.61 3.29
CA LEU A 397 -21.65 -24.35 4.39
C LEU A 397 -21.12 -25.65 5.03
N ALA A 398 -21.43 -26.81 4.47
CA ALA A 398 -21.30 -28.10 5.18
C ALA A 398 -20.10 -28.95 4.77
N LYS A 399 -19.16 -28.50 3.94
CA LYS A 399 -17.99 -29.32 3.58
C LYS A 399 -16.69 -28.56 3.75
N GLY A 400 -16.03 -28.73 4.91
CA GLY A 400 -14.65 -28.35 5.21
C GLY A 400 -14.20 -29.06 6.44
#